data_97d41e07261eb430fc545afdcb9cec95
#
_entry.id   97d41e07261eb430fc545afdcb9cec95
#
_cell.length_a   1.000
_cell.length_b   1.000
_cell.length_c   1.000
_cell.angle_alpha   90.00
_cell.angle_beta   90.00
_cell.angle_gamma   90.00
#
_symmetry.space_group_name_H-M   'P 1'
#
loop_
_entity.id
_entity.type
_entity.pdbx_description
1 polymer ?
#
loop_
_entity_poly.entity_id
_entity_poly.type
_entity_poly.pdbx_seq_one_letter_code
_entity_poly.pdbx_strand_id
1 'polypeptide(L)'
;MGWLVLAAGQSRRFGADKLTAQMRDGRALLAHTLAALTATEQPLLAVVRPGHNAVTALLDRLDVPYTVCPHAEAGMGASLAWGVSQVKDWMFCGVALADMPYIRSGTLAALHERGGEERIVAPFYHERQGHPVIFGRRFYPQLMALGGDAGAKSVLQRYSDALLRLDVEDRGVLCDVDTPDDIHEARQEGVAYSLS
;
A
#
# COMPACT_ATOMS: atom_id res chain seq x y z
N MET A 1 2.56 9.25 -12.62
CA MET A 1 2.02 8.14 -11.81
C MET A 1 2.99 7.85 -10.69
N GLY A 2 2.52 7.26 -9.60
CA GLY A 2 3.39 6.87 -8.49
C GLY A 2 2.67 5.95 -7.50
N TRP A 3 3.38 5.51 -6.47
CA TRP A 3 2.87 4.68 -5.39
C TRP A 3 2.64 5.50 -4.13
N LEU A 4 1.42 5.48 -3.61
CA LEU A 4 1.06 6.06 -2.32
C LEU A 4 1.02 4.93 -1.28
N VAL A 5 1.94 4.97 -0.30
CA VAL A 5 2.06 3.92 0.72
C VAL A 5 1.42 4.39 2.01
N LEU A 6 0.38 3.68 2.47
CA LEU A 6 -0.30 4.00 3.73
C LEU A 6 0.44 3.36 4.90
N ALA A 7 1.22 4.16 5.62
CA ALA A 7 2.06 3.77 6.76
C ALA A 7 1.63 4.45 8.08
N ALA A 8 0.38 4.96 8.14
CA ALA A 8 -0.14 5.70 9.30
C ALA A 8 -0.90 4.83 10.31
N GLY A 9 -0.99 3.51 10.11
CA GLY A 9 -1.69 2.57 10.97
C GLY A 9 -1.10 2.49 12.39
N GLN A 10 -1.96 2.15 13.38
CA GLN A 10 -1.58 2.13 14.81
C GLN A 10 -1.03 0.78 15.30
N SER A 11 -0.96 -0.25 14.47
CA SER A 11 -0.40 -1.58 14.80
C SER A 11 -0.92 -2.20 16.13
N ARG A 12 -2.19 -1.95 16.50
CA ARG A 12 -2.75 -2.26 17.83
C ARG A 12 -2.64 -3.73 18.22
N ARG A 13 -2.71 -4.65 17.26
CA ARG A 13 -2.68 -6.12 17.48
C ARG A 13 -1.26 -6.68 17.57
N PHE A 14 -0.28 -5.95 17.07
CA PHE A 14 1.11 -6.43 17.00
C PHE A 14 1.86 -6.28 18.33
N GLY A 15 1.36 -5.44 19.27
CA GLY A 15 1.98 -5.19 20.58
C GLY A 15 3.25 -4.32 20.52
N ALA A 16 3.73 -3.98 19.32
CA ALA A 16 4.89 -3.13 19.05
C ALA A 16 4.65 -2.40 17.72
N ASP A 17 5.64 -1.63 17.27
CA ASP A 17 5.59 -0.99 15.96
C ASP A 17 5.86 -2.02 14.84
N LYS A 18 4.79 -2.56 14.26
CA LYS A 18 4.83 -3.63 13.27
C LYS A 18 5.68 -3.25 12.03
N LEU A 19 5.64 -1.99 11.59
CA LEU A 19 6.33 -1.57 10.36
C LEU A 19 7.86 -1.58 10.50
N THR A 20 8.36 -1.45 11.73
CA THR A 20 9.79 -1.53 12.05
C THR A 20 10.21 -2.90 12.59
N ALA A 21 9.26 -3.83 12.76
CA ALA A 21 9.56 -5.20 13.17
C ALA A 21 10.47 -5.88 12.14
N GLN A 22 11.48 -6.59 12.64
CA GLN A 22 12.44 -7.30 11.78
C GLN A 22 11.82 -8.56 11.21
N MET A 23 11.93 -8.72 9.92
CA MET A 23 11.66 -9.96 9.24
C MET A 23 12.87 -10.91 9.36
N ARG A 24 12.76 -12.13 8.84
CA ARG A 24 13.80 -13.19 9.04
C ARG A 24 15.19 -12.84 8.52
N ASP A 25 15.28 -11.96 7.54
CA ASP A 25 16.54 -11.46 6.98
C ASP A 25 17.12 -10.25 7.73
N GLY A 26 16.48 -9.85 8.85
CA GLY A 26 16.89 -8.72 9.68
C GLY A 26 16.44 -7.35 9.16
N ARG A 27 15.82 -7.26 7.98
CA ARG A 27 15.25 -6.00 7.47
C ARG A 27 13.88 -5.75 8.08
N ALA A 28 13.52 -4.47 8.24
CA ALA A 28 12.20 -4.08 8.70
C ALA A 28 11.10 -4.51 7.70
N LEU A 29 9.91 -4.84 8.20
CA LEU A 29 8.75 -5.19 7.38
C LEU A 29 8.46 -4.13 6.31
N LEU A 30 8.41 -2.85 6.69
CA LEU A 30 8.20 -1.74 5.77
C LEU A 30 9.28 -1.69 4.67
N ALA A 31 10.54 -2.02 5.01
CA ALA A 31 11.63 -2.01 4.02
C ALA A 31 11.41 -3.06 2.91
N HIS A 32 10.79 -4.20 3.20
CA HIS A 32 10.40 -5.19 2.18
C HIS A 32 9.32 -4.65 1.25
N THR A 33 8.26 -4.07 1.81
CA THR A 33 7.18 -3.48 1.01
C THR A 33 7.71 -2.37 0.10
N LEU A 34 8.56 -1.49 0.65
CA LEU A 34 9.16 -0.39 -0.11
C LEU A 34 10.11 -0.89 -1.20
N ALA A 35 10.90 -1.94 -0.95
CA ALA A 35 11.82 -2.48 -1.95
C ALA A 35 11.10 -2.96 -3.20
N ALA A 36 9.97 -3.68 -3.05
CA ALA A 36 9.16 -4.12 -4.18
C ALA A 36 8.58 -2.95 -4.99
N LEU A 37 8.12 -1.88 -4.32
CA LEU A 37 7.59 -0.69 -4.97
C LEU A 37 8.68 0.14 -5.64
N THR A 38 9.84 0.32 -4.99
CA THR A 38 10.98 1.05 -5.55
C THR A 38 11.54 0.37 -6.81
N ALA A 39 11.51 -0.97 -6.86
CA ALA A 39 11.93 -1.73 -8.04
C ALA A 39 11.09 -1.43 -9.30
N THR A 40 9.95 -0.77 -9.17
CA THR A 40 9.14 -0.31 -10.31
C THR A 40 9.64 1.01 -10.91
N GLU A 41 10.64 1.65 -10.32
CA GLU A 41 11.22 2.94 -10.73
C GLU A 41 10.18 4.07 -10.82
N GLN A 42 9.06 3.93 -10.13
CA GLN A 42 8.01 4.95 -10.09
C GLN A 42 8.14 5.84 -8.84
N PRO A 43 7.74 7.13 -8.94
CA PRO A 43 7.63 7.99 -7.77
C PRO A 43 6.89 7.31 -6.62
N LEU A 44 7.36 7.52 -5.41
CA LEU A 44 6.80 6.93 -4.20
C LEU A 44 6.60 8.00 -3.14
N LEU A 45 5.47 7.98 -2.44
CA LEU A 45 5.18 8.84 -1.30
C LEU A 45 4.56 8.01 -0.18
N ALA A 46 5.20 8.00 1.00
CA ALA A 46 4.64 7.37 2.17
C ALA A 46 3.79 8.36 2.99
N VAL A 47 2.65 7.88 3.50
CA VAL A 47 1.80 8.64 4.44
C VAL A 47 2.00 8.10 5.83
N VAL A 48 2.49 8.92 6.75
CA VAL A 48 2.77 8.54 8.13
C VAL A 48 1.90 9.32 9.12
N ARG A 49 1.73 8.80 10.32
CA ARG A 49 1.07 9.52 11.43
C ARG A 49 2.04 10.44 12.17
N PRO A 50 1.56 11.49 12.87
CA PRO A 50 2.39 12.30 13.75
C PRO A 50 3.10 11.45 14.82
N GLY A 51 4.35 11.81 15.11
CA GLY A 51 5.13 11.14 16.17
C GLY A 51 5.61 9.72 15.84
N HIS A 52 5.48 9.26 14.61
CA HIS A 52 5.94 7.92 14.19
C HIS A 52 7.45 7.93 13.86
N ASN A 53 8.26 8.37 14.81
CA ASN A 53 9.68 8.66 14.62
C ASN A 53 10.50 7.45 14.11
N ALA A 54 10.17 6.24 14.53
CA ALA A 54 10.88 5.04 14.09
C ALA A 54 10.65 4.77 12.60
N VAL A 55 9.42 5.00 12.10
CA VAL A 55 9.09 4.84 10.68
C VAL A 55 9.68 5.97 9.84
N THR A 56 9.60 7.23 10.29
CA THR A 56 10.21 8.33 9.52
C THR A 56 11.73 8.19 9.43
N ALA A 57 12.41 7.80 10.52
CA ALA A 57 13.85 7.52 10.50
C ALA A 57 14.21 6.34 9.56
N LEU A 58 13.32 5.36 9.39
CA LEU A 58 13.51 4.28 8.40
C LEU A 58 13.33 4.81 6.98
N LEU A 59 12.32 5.62 6.72
CA LEU A 59 12.06 6.23 5.42
C LEU A 59 13.21 7.16 4.99
N ASP A 60 13.75 7.96 5.92
CA ASP A 60 14.93 8.82 5.68
C ASP A 60 16.15 7.98 5.27
N ARG A 61 16.42 6.85 5.96
CA ARG A 61 17.52 5.94 5.61
C ARG A 61 17.37 5.26 4.24
N LEU A 62 16.12 5.06 3.80
CA LEU A 62 15.81 4.43 2.52
C LEU A 62 15.61 5.46 1.39
N ASP A 63 15.82 6.74 1.67
CA ASP A 63 15.59 7.86 0.74
C ASP A 63 14.18 7.86 0.14
N VAL A 64 13.18 7.53 0.97
CA VAL A 64 11.77 7.50 0.57
C VAL A 64 11.04 8.73 1.09
N PRO A 65 10.51 9.59 0.19
CA PRO A 65 9.75 10.76 0.60
C PRO A 65 8.46 10.37 1.33
N TYR A 66 8.10 11.18 2.34
CA TYR A 66 6.89 10.96 3.12
C TYR A 66 6.17 12.27 3.45
N THR A 67 4.90 12.15 3.81
CA THR A 67 4.06 13.22 4.34
C THR A 67 3.43 12.79 5.65
N VAL A 68 3.32 13.72 6.60
CA VAL A 68 2.67 13.48 7.89
C VAL A 68 1.20 13.85 7.78
N CYS A 69 0.31 12.88 7.96
CA CYS A 69 -1.13 13.11 8.00
C CYS A 69 -1.54 13.60 9.39
N PRO A 70 -1.95 14.89 9.56
CA PRO A 70 -2.26 15.45 10.87
C PRO A 70 -3.48 14.81 11.54
N HIS A 71 -4.33 14.14 10.76
CA HIS A 71 -5.58 13.51 11.20
C HIS A 71 -5.57 11.98 11.05
N ALA A 72 -4.39 11.35 11.12
CA ALA A 72 -4.25 9.91 10.93
C ALA A 72 -5.03 9.08 11.98
N GLU A 73 -5.27 9.63 13.18
CA GLU A 73 -6.07 8.99 14.22
C GLU A 73 -7.55 8.84 13.84
N ALA A 74 -8.04 9.63 12.89
CA ALA A 74 -9.40 9.52 12.38
C ALA A 74 -9.61 8.28 11.49
N GLY A 75 -8.56 7.52 11.17
CA GLY A 75 -8.63 6.24 10.48
C GLY A 75 -7.96 6.20 9.11
N MET A 76 -8.07 5.05 8.45
CA MET A 76 -7.42 4.78 7.16
C MET A 76 -7.93 5.74 6.06
N GLY A 77 -9.23 6.04 6.04
CA GLY A 77 -9.83 6.95 5.06
C GLY A 77 -9.22 8.35 5.12
N ALA A 78 -8.98 8.88 6.32
CA ALA A 78 -8.34 10.18 6.50
C ALA A 78 -6.89 10.19 5.99
N SER A 79 -6.14 9.12 6.25
CA SER A 79 -4.76 8.98 5.77
C SER A 79 -4.70 8.87 4.25
N LEU A 80 -5.63 8.13 3.64
CA LEU A 80 -5.74 8.02 2.18
C LEU A 80 -6.12 9.36 1.55
N ALA A 81 -7.13 10.04 2.08
CA ALA A 81 -7.57 11.36 1.60
C ALA A 81 -6.43 12.39 1.65
N TRP A 82 -5.69 12.42 2.76
CA TRP A 82 -4.50 13.25 2.91
C TRP A 82 -3.45 12.93 1.86
N GLY A 83 -3.08 11.66 1.72
CA GLY A 83 -2.06 11.21 0.77
C GLY A 83 -2.41 11.56 -0.67
N VAL A 84 -3.66 11.30 -1.11
CA VAL A 84 -4.13 11.66 -2.46
C VAL A 84 -4.07 13.17 -2.69
N SER A 85 -4.33 13.98 -1.66
CA SER A 85 -4.22 15.44 -1.77
C SER A 85 -2.81 15.94 -2.05
N GLN A 86 -1.77 15.16 -1.72
CA GLN A 86 -0.36 15.50 -1.95
C GLN A 86 0.13 15.12 -3.35
N VAL A 87 -0.62 14.27 -4.07
CA VAL A 87 -0.23 13.71 -5.37
C VAL A 87 -1.22 14.05 -6.49
N LYS A 88 -1.89 15.19 -6.39
CA LYS A 88 -2.93 15.62 -7.35
C LYS A 88 -2.46 15.69 -8.79
N ASP A 89 -1.17 15.93 -9.01
CA ASP A 89 -0.58 16.04 -10.35
C ASP A 89 -0.29 14.68 -10.99
N TRP A 90 -0.36 13.59 -10.23
CA TRP A 90 -0.22 12.26 -10.81
C TRP A 90 -1.46 11.89 -11.60
N MET A 91 -1.27 11.36 -12.83
CA MET A 91 -2.36 10.90 -13.68
C MET A 91 -3.16 9.77 -13.01
N PHE A 92 -2.48 8.92 -12.25
CA PHE A 92 -3.05 7.88 -11.41
C PHE A 92 -2.08 7.51 -10.27
N CYS A 93 -2.58 7.00 -9.18
CA CYS A 93 -1.77 6.50 -8.06
C CYS A 93 -2.14 5.06 -7.70
N GLY A 94 -1.12 4.26 -7.41
CA GLY A 94 -1.29 2.97 -6.76
C GLY A 94 -1.31 3.13 -5.25
N VAL A 95 -2.40 2.75 -4.61
CA VAL A 95 -2.55 2.79 -3.15
C VAL A 95 -2.10 1.45 -2.58
N ALA A 96 -0.92 1.45 -1.95
CA ALA A 96 -0.31 0.29 -1.32
C ALA A 96 -0.42 0.37 0.20
N LEU A 97 -0.53 -0.79 0.86
CA LEU A 97 -0.46 -0.90 2.31
C LEU A 97 0.99 -1.18 2.74
N ALA A 98 1.45 -0.50 3.78
CA ALA A 98 2.84 -0.58 4.26
C ALA A 98 3.22 -1.96 4.85
N ASP A 99 2.24 -2.79 5.16
CA ASP A 99 2.34 -4.09 5.82
C ASP A 99 2.16 -5.29 4.88
N MET A 100 2.31 -5.09 3.58
CA MET A 100 2.19 -6.15 2.55
C MET A 100 3.53 -6.43 1.86
N PRO A 101 4.47 -7.12 2.52
CA PRO A 101 5.85 -7.28 2.05
C PRO A 101 6.03 -8.34 0.96
N TYR A 102 4.99 -9.10 0.62
CA TYR A 102 5.09 -10.30 -0.22
C TYR A 102 4.63 -10.10 -1.67
N ILE A 103 4.25 -8.87 -2.04
CA ILE A 103 3.79 -8.57 -3.41
C ILE A 103 4.99 -8.59 -4.37
N ARG A 104 4.85 -9.34 -5.46
CA ARG A 104 5.91 -9.47 -6.47
C ARG A 104 6.03 -8.21 -7.32
N SER A 105 7.25 -7.84 -7.68
CA SER A 105 7.52 -6.69 -8.55
C SER A 105 6.83 -6.81 -9.92
N GLY A 106 6.75 -8.03 -10.49
CA GLY A 106 6.02 -8.28 -11.73
C GLY A 106 4.54 -7.97 -11.64
N THR A 107 3.89 -8.24 -10.50
CA THR A 107 2.49 -7.86 -10.25
C THR A 107 2.33 -6.33 -10.21
N LEU A 108 3.25 -5.64 -9.55
CA LEU A 108 3.25 -4.18 -9.48
C LEU A 108 3.44 -3.55 -10.87
N ALA A 109 4.34 -4.08 -11.68
CA ALA A 109 4.56 -3.65 -13.05
C ALA A 109 3.29 -3.86 -13.92
N ALA A 110 2.67 -5.03 -13.82
CA ALA A 110 1.44 -5.34 -14.57
C ALA A 110 0.26 -4.43 -14.17
N LEU A 111 0.14 -4.08 -12.88
CA LEU A 111 -0.84 -3.10 -12.41
C LEU A 111 -0.57 -1.71 -12.99
N HIS A 112 0.71 -1.30 -12.96
CA HIS A 112 1.13 -0.02 -13.51
C HIS A 112 0.77 0.13 -15.00
N GLU A 113 1.08 -0.87 -15.81
CA GLU A 113 0.79 -0.89 -17.26
C GLU A 113 -0.71 -0.76 -17.58
N ARG A 114 -1.58 -1.23 -16.68
CA ARG A 114 -3.04 -1.15 -16.82
C ARG A 114 -3.64 0.14 -16.28
N GLY A 115 -2.83 0.92 -15.51
CA GLY A 115 -3.24 2.20 -14.94
C GLY A 115 -3.67 3.22 -15.99
N GLY A 116 -4.48 4.19 -15.57
CA GLY A 116 -4.95 5.27 -16.44
C GLY A 116 -5.83 6.25 -15.68
N GLU A 117 -6.03 7.43 -16.25
CA GLU A 117 -6.76 8.54 -15.59
C GLU A 117 -8.22 8.21 -15.26
N GLU A 118 -8.87 7.41 -16.10
CA GLU A 118 -10.30 7.08 -16.05
C GLU A 118 -10.57 5.68 -15.48
N ARG A 119 -9.57 4.99 -14.93
CA ARG A 119 -9.66 3.58 -14.52
C ARG A 119 -9.36 3.38 -13.04
N ILE A 120 -9.97 2.34 -12.51
CA ILE A 120 -9.54 1.70 -11.27
C ILE A 120 -9.00 0.34 -11.67
N VAL A 121 -7.82 -0.06 -11.19
CA VAL A 121 -7.27 -1.40 -11.46
C VAL A 121 -6.95 -2.08 -10.13
N ALA A 122 -7.46 -3.29 -9.94
CA ALA A 122 -7.18 -4.07 -8.75
C ALA A 122 -6.69 -5.48 -9.11
N PRO A 123 -5.71 -6.03 -8.37
CA PRO A 123 -5.30 -7.42 -8.53
C PRO A 123 -6.32 -8.35 -7.91
N PHE A 124 -6.53 -9.51 -8.52
CA PHE A 124 -7.37 -10.58 -8.00
C PHE A 124 -6.57 -11.88 -7.98
N TYR A 125 -6.56 -12.52 -6.82
CA TYR A 125 -6.03 -13.86 -6.64
C TYR A 125 -7.17 -14.79 -6.21
N HIS A 126 -7.47 -15.82 -7.02
CA HIS A 126 -8.60 -16.74 -6.81
C HIS A 126 -9.91 -16.02 -6.41
N GLU A 127 -10.43 -15.15 -7.26
CA GLU A 127 -11.66 -14.37 -7.06
C GLU A 127 -11.62 -13.34 -5.90
N ARG A 128 -10.53 -13.27 -5.13
CA ARG A 128 -10.37 -12.32 -4.03
C ARG A 128 -9.61 -11.10 -4.49
N GLN A 129 -10.21 -9.93 -4.31
CA GLN A 129 -9.55 -8.65 -4.58
C GLN A 129 -8.45 -8.39 -3.55
N GLY A 130 -7.27 -8.02 -4.04
CA GLY A 130 -6.10 -7.69 -3.23
C GLY A 130 -5.64 -6.23 -3.36
N HIS A 131 -4.43 -6.00 -2.91
CA HIS A 131 -3.69 -4.75 -2.99
C HIS A 131 -2.39 -4.92 -3.80
N PRO A 132 -1.79 -3.79 -4.29
CA PRO A 132 -2.29 -2.41 -4.27
C PRO A 132 -3.42 -2.19 -5.28
N VAL A 133 -4.19 -1.12 -5.08
CA VAL A 133 -5.23 -0.72 -6.03
C VAL A 133 -4.82 0.59 -6.72
N ILE A 134 -4.85 0.60 -8.04
CA ILE A 134 -4.62 1.80 -8.85
C ILE A 134 -5.91 2.61 -8.93
N PHE A 135 -5.81 3.91 -8.69
CA PHE A 135 -6.90 4.86 -8.90
C PHE A 135 -6.48 5.95 -9.87
N GLY A 136 -7.22 6.12 -10.96
CA GLY A 136 -7.07 7.24 -11.88
C GLY A 136 -7.45 8.58 -11.24
N ARG A 137 -6.89 9.67 -11.75
CA ARG A 137 -7.12 11.03 -11.23
C ARG A 137 -8.61 11.41 -11.18
N ARG A 138 -9.42 10.87 -12.08
CA ARG A 138 -10.88 11.03 -12.05
C ARG A 138 -11.50 10.72 -10.68
N PHE A 139 -10.92 9.79 -9.91
CA PHE A 139 -11.46 9.31 -8.63
C PHE A 139 -10.85 10.04 -7.42
N TYR A 140 -9.90 10.95 -7.62
CA TYR A 140 -9.26 11.69 -6.53
C TYR A 140 -10.24 12.53 -5.70
N PRO A 141 -11.23 13.23 -6.28
CA PRO A 141 -12.21 13.95 -5.47
C PRO A 141 -12.96 13.05 -4.48
N GLN A 142 -13.30 11.83 -4.88
CA GLN A 142 -13.99 10.86 -4.03
C GLN A 142 -13.06 10.28 -2.97
N LEU A 143 -11.79 10.01 -3.31
CA LEU A 143 -10.80 9.54 -2.35
C LEU A 143 -10.48 10.64 -1.32
N MET A 144 -10.38 11.89 -1.73
CA MET A 144 -10.15 13.03 -0.83
C MET A 144 -11.35 13.35 0.07
N ALA A 145 -12.55 12.89 -0.28
CA ALA A 145 -13.75 13.03 0.55
C ALA A 145 -13.91 11.90 1.59
N LEU A 146 -12.99 10.91 1.61
CA LEU A 146 -13.03 9.82 2.59
C LEU A 146 -12.66 10.32 3.99
N GLY A 147 -13.23 9.66 5.00
CA GLY A 147 -12.92 9.87 6.40
C GLY A 147 -13.14 8.60 7.21
N GLY A 148 -12.71 8.61 8.47
CA GLY A 148 -12.85 7.44 9.34
C GLY A 148 -12.08 6.22 8.82
N ASP A 149 -12.55 5.03 9.20
CA ASP A 149 -11.94 3.74 8.85
C ASP A 149 -12.42 3.19 7.49
N ALA A 150 -13.25 3.92 6.77
CA ALA A 150 -13.97 3.41 5.59
C ALA A 150 -13.09 3.22 4.34
N GLY A 151 -11.79 3.33 4.38
CA GLY A 151 -10.89 3.02 3.27
C GLY A 151 -11.48 3.31 1.86
N ALA A 152 -10.83 2.86 0.80
CA ALA A 152 -11.30 3.05 -0.58
C ALA A 152 -12.46 2.12 -1.00
N LYS A 153 -12.92 1.22 -0.12
CA LYS A 153 -13.93 0.20 -0.47
C LYS A 153 -15.24 0.81 -0.99
N SER A 154 -15.69 1.92 -0.41
CA SER A 154 -16.90 2.62 -0.86
C SER A 154 -16.74 3.20 -2.26
N VAL A 155 -15.54 3.69 -2.61
CA VAL A 155 -15.22 4.18 -3.96
C VAL A 155 -15.22 3.04 -4.96
N LEU A 156 -14.61 1.90 -4.63
CA LEU A 156 -14.62 0.69 -5.45
C LEU A 156 -16.02 0.19 -5.73
N GLN A 157 -16.88 0.15 -4.72
CA GLN A 157 -18.27 -0.28 -4.86
C GLN A 157 -19.09 0.67 -5.74
N ARG A 158 -18.90 2.00 -5.54
CA ARG A 158 -19.62 3.02 -6.28
C ARG A 158 -19.23 3.07 -7.76
N TYR A 159 -17.99 2.74 -8.09
CA TYR A 159 -17.44 2.81 -9.45
C TYR A 159 -17.01 1.44 -9.96
N SER A 160 -17.79 0.42 -9.64
CA SER A 160 -17.54 -0.97 -10.06
C SER A 160 -17.41 -1.13 -11.57
N ASP A 161 -18.14 -0.32 -12.36
CA ASP A 161 -18.08 -0.31 -13.82
C ASP A 161 -16.73 0.23 -14.37
N ALA A 162 -16.00 1.02 -13.57
CA ALA A 162 -14.67 1.53 -13.91
C ALA A 162 -13.54 0.62 -13.41
N LEU A 163 -13.88 -0.44 -12.65
CA LEU A 163 -12.93 -1.39 -12.08
C LEU A 163 -12.46 -2.38 -13.16
N LEU A 164 -11.20 -2.29 -13.53
CA LEU A 164 -10.50 -3.31 -14.30
C LEU A 164 -9.91 -4.34 -13.36
N ARG A 165 -10.39 -5.56 -13.45
CA ARG A 165 -9.86 -6.72 -12.76
C ARG A 165 -8.58 -7.19 -13.44
N LEU A 166 -7.51 -7.36 -12.67
CA LEU A 166 -6.27 -7.99 -13.10
C LEU A 166 -6.10 -9.31 -12.34
N ASP A 167 -6.35 -10.44 -13.01
CA ASP A 167 -6.09 -11.75 -12.42
C ASP A 167 -4.57 -12.01 -12.36
N VAL A 168 -4.08 -12.40 -11.18
CA VAL A 168 -2.66 -12.61 -10.90
C VAL A 168 -2.42 -13.92 -10.16
N GLU A 169 -1.30 -14.57 -10.46
CA GLU A 169 -0.80 -15.75 -9.72
C GLU A 169 0.15 -15.30 -8.60
N ASP A 170 -0.27 -14.28 -7.83
CA ASP A 170 0.50 -13.70 -6.75
C ASP A 170 -0.37 -13.60 -5.49
N ARG A 171 -0.22 -14.59 -4.61
CA ARG A 171 -0.91 -14.60 -3.32
C ARG A 171 -0.54 -13.39 -2.43
N GLY A 172 0.67 -12.82 -2.63
CA GLY A 172 1.15 -11.67 -1.86
C GLY A 172 0.20 -10.48 -1.88
N VAL A 173 -0.66 -10.35 -2.90
CA VAL A 173 -1.67 -9.28 -2.98
C VAL A 173 -2.77 -9.39 -1.90
N LEU A 174 -2.86 -10.53 -1.22
CA LEU A 174 -3.80 -10.79 -0.12
C LEU A 174 -3.14 -10.94 1.25
N CYS A 175 -1.79 -10.85 1.32
CA CYS A 175 -1.03 -11.16 2.52
C CYS A 175 -0.54 -9.89 3.20
N ASP A 176 -1.33 -9.38 4.14
CA ASP A 176 -0.89 -8.40 5.12
C ASP A 176 -0.31 -9.09 6.36
N VAL A 177 0.60 -8.42 7.06
CA VAL A 177 1.20 -8.88 8.31
C VAL A 177 0.51 -8.16 9.46
N ASP A 178 -0.35 -8.85 10.22
CA ASP A 178 -1.09 -8.30 11.35
C ASP A 178 -0.55 -8.73 12.71
N THR A 179 0.09 -9.90 12.77
CA THR A 179 0.66 -10.50 13.97
C THR A 179 2.12 -10.91 13.75
N PRO A 180 2.92 -11.11 14.83
CA PRO A 180 4.27 -11.67 14.71
C PRO A 180 4.30 -13.04 14.03
N ASP A 181 3.24 -13.84 14.18
CA ASP A 181 3.16 -15.18 13.58
C ASP A 181 3.04 -15.12 12.05
N ASP A 182 2.37 -14.09 11.50
CA ASP A 182 2.25 -13.90 10.04
C ASP A 182 3.62 -13.77 9.36
N ILE A 183 4.63 -13.22 10.07
CA ILE A 183 6.03 -13.17 9.58
C ILE A 183 6.59 -14.58 9.40
N HIS A 184 6.11 -15.56 10.17
CA HIS A 184 6.59 -16.94 10.17
C HIS A 184 5.80 -17.83 9.21
N GLU A 185 4.49 -17.63 9.09
CA GLU A 185 3.57 -18.47 8.31
C GLU A 185 3.67 -18.27 6.80
N ALA A 186 3.90 -17.05 6.32
CA ALA A 186 3.96 -16.74 4.89
C ALA A 186 4.96 -17.59 4.10
N ARG A 187 5.96 -18.18 4.76
CA ARG A 187 6.95 -19.07 4.13
C ARG A 187 6.46 -20.50 3.95
N GLN A 188 5.57 -21.00 4.79
CA GLN A 188 5.08 -22.40 4.69
C GLN A 188 4.15 -22.57 3.49
N GLU A 189 3.57 -21.47 3.00
CA GLU A 189 2.60 -21.45 1.92
C GLU A 189 3.17 -21.01 0.56
N GLY A 190 4.51 -21.03 0.40
CA GLY A 190 5.17 -20.81 -0.90
C GLY A 190 5.25 -19.33 -1.35
N VAL A 191 5.04 -18.38 -0.45
CA VAL A 191 5.28 -16.95 -0.71
C VAL A 191 6.78 -16.69 -0.61
N ALA A 192 7.51 -16.86 -1.72
CA ALA A 192 8.94 -16.58 -1.78
C ALA A 192 9.20 -15.08 -1.89
N TYR A 193 10.18 -14.60 -1.11
CA TYR A 193 10.75 -13.27 -1.36
C TYR A 193 11.37 -13.25 -2.75
N SER A 194 11.00 -12.31 -3.60
CA SER A 194 11.73 -12.03 -4.84
C SER A 194 13.01 -11.29 -4.46
N LEU A 195 14.08 -12.05 -4.18
CA LEU A 195 15.44 -11.54 -4.13
C LEU A 195 16.01 -11.65 -5.56
N SER A 196 15.93 -10.60 -6.31
CA SER A 196 16.78 -10.38 -7.50
C SER A 196 16.91 -8.89 -7.74
#